data_202ad313d35fcedb73b9bebc9b8ab3c0
#
_entry.id   202ad313d35fcedb73b9bebc9b8ab3c0
#
_cell.length_a   1.000
_cell.length_b   1.000
_cell.length_c   1.000
_cell.angle_alpha   90.00
_cell.angle_beta   90.00
_cell.angle_gamma   90.00
#
_symmetry.space_group_name_H-M   'P 1'
#
loop_
_entity.id
_entity.type
_entity.pdbx_description
1 polymer ?
#
loop_
_entity_poly.entity_id
_entity_poly.type
_entity_poly.pdbx_seq_one_letter_code
_entity_poly.pdbx_strand_id
1 'polypeptide(L)'
;MAASILRALSLLALALPCSYALAEHVEQQSISLDAQSSELDYKNNNLIFRKVRIAQGTMSVTADQAQATGLDFENSHWVFRGNVKITMEQGLLTSDEADITFVKKLLSKAVVNGNPAAFEQRIAKTGKLAQGHADTIDYDVARGVVHLSKNAWMSDGEREILGESLKYNVLAQTIVAEGSEQGSQRVHIVITPPAKPKP
;
A
#
# COMPACT_ATOMS: atom_id res chain seq x y z
N MET A 1 23.25 -51.46 -66.79
CA MET A 1 24.44 -50.66 -66.45
C MET A 1 24.08 -49.85 -65.26
N ALA A 2 24.42 -50.29 -64.10
CA ALA A 2 25.60 -49.88 -63.31
C ALA A 2 25.47 -48.38 -62.92
N ALA A 3 25.55 -47.87 -61.81
CA ALA A 3 26.02 -48.22 -60.48
C ALA A 3 25.50 -47.08 -59.56
N SER A 4 25.04 -47.40 -58.41
CA SER A 4 25.72 -47.22 -57.09
C SER A 4 26.33 -45.86 -56.81
N ILE A 5 25.96 -45.30 -55.67
CA ILE A 5 26.76 -44.81 -54.54
C ILE A 5 25.86 -43.95 -53.67
N LEU A 6 25.41 -44.41 -52.58
CA LEU A 6 25.98 -44.49 -51.23
C LEU A 6 26.17 -43.14 -50.51
N ARG A 7 25.33 -42.91 -49.53
CA ARG A 7 25.62 -42.33 -48.22
C ARG A 7 25.91 -40.83 -48.07
N ALA A 8 25.09 -40.19 -47.25
CA ALA A 8 25.59 -39.74 -45.91
C ALA A 8 24.40 -39.32 -45.03
N LEU A 9 24.19 -40.12 -44.03
CA LEU A 9 23.34 -39.86 -42.89
C LEU A 9 24.09 -38.85 -42.01
N SER A 10 23.66 -37.60 -41.99
CA SER A 10 24.13 -36.65 -41.00
C SER A 10 22.99 -36.37 -40.03
N LEU A 11 23.04 -37.03 -38.85
CA LEU A 11 22.27 -36.68 -37.68
C LEU A 11 22.67 -35.27 -37.22
N LEU A 12 21.85 -34.29 -37.51
CA LEU A 12 21.94 -32.98 -36.88
C LEU A 12 21.14 -33.04 -35.58
N ALA A 13 21.81 -33.32 -34.46
CA ALA A 13 21.26 -33.21 -33.14
C ALA A 13 20.96 -31.73 -32.86
N LEU A 14 19.69 -31.37 -32.93
CA LEU A 14 19.21 -30.05 -32.56
C LEU A 14 19.24 -29.98 -31.00
N ALA A 15 20.35 -29.48 -30.47
CA ALA A 15 20.44 -29.13 -29.05
C ALA A 15 19.56 -27.91 -28.82
N LEU A 16 18.35 -28.14 -28.30
CA LEU A 16 17.50 -27.10 -27.73
C LEU A 16 18.19 -26.56 -26.46
N PRO A 17 18.52 -25.26 -26.40
CA PRO A 17 18.92 -24.68 -25.13
C PRO A 17 17.71 -24.73 -24.19
N CYS A 18 17.78 -25.58 -23.19
CA CYS A 18 16.86 -25.59 -22.06
C CYS A 18 17.14 -24.29 -21.28
N SER A 19 16.39 -23.23 -21.62
CA SER A 19 16.38 -22.02 -20.82
C SER A 19 15.78 -22.37 -19.47
N TYR A 20 16.62 -22.62 -18.49
CA TYR A 20 16.22 -22.64 -17.09
C TYR A 20 15.75 -21.22 -16.77
N ALA A 21 14.43 -21.03 -16.77
CA ALA A 21 13.82 -19.88 -16.15
C ALA A 21 14.21 -19.95 -14.66
N LEU A 22 15.16 -19.13 -14.26
CA LEU A 22 15.40 -18.82 -12.86
C LEU A 22 14.11 -18.21 -12.34
N ALA A 23 13.29 -19.02 -11.68
CA ALA A 23 12.22 -18.49 -10.87
C ALA A 23 12.91 -17.63 -9.81
N GLU A 24 12.78 -16.31 -9.93
CA GLU A 24 13.13 -15.40 -8.86
C GLU A 24 12.34 -15.85 -7.63
N HIS A 25 13.03 -16.48 -6.70
CA HIS A 25 12.53 -16.74 -5.37
C HIS A 25 12.39 -15.36 -4.73
N VAL A 26 11.19 -14.81 -4.75
CA VAL A 26 10.84 -13.66 -3.91
C VAL A 26 10.95 -14.19 -2.47
N GLU A 27 12.09 -13.90 -1.85
CA GLU A 27 12.35 -14.26 -0.46
C GLU A 27 11.28 -13.57 0.39
N GLN A 28 10.32 -14.34 0.90
CA GLN A 28 9.29 -13.83 1.79
C GLN A 28 9.97 -13.40 3.08
N GLN A 29 10.14 -12.08 3.24
CA GLN A 29 10.72 -11.50 4.45
C GLN A 29 9.86 -11.87 5.66
N SER A 30 10.52 -12.30 6.72
CA SER A 30 9.85 -12.64 7.97
C SER A 30 9.12 -11.43 8.56
N ILE A 31 7.97 -11.70 9.18
CA ILE A 31 7.23 -10.69 9.95
C ILE A 31 7.71 -10.81 11.40
N SER A 32 8.16 -9.70 11.97
CA SER A 32 8.44 -9.59 13.40
C SER A 32 7.28 -8.85 14.10
N LEU A 33 6.96 -9.29 15.31
CA LEU A 33 6.00 -8.64 16.20
C LEU A 33 6.66 -8.46 17.57
N ASP A 34 6.79 -7.22 18.00
CA ASP A 34 7.28 -6.82 19.31
C ASP A 34 6.14 -6.12 20.05
N ALA A 35 5.95 -6.43 21.33
CA ALA A 35 4.96 -5.79 22.16
C ALA A 35 5.42 -5.72 23.61
N GLN A 36 5.00 -4.70 24.36
CA GLN A 36 5.24 -4.61 25.79
C GLN A 36 4.50 -5.71 26.55
N SER A 37 3.29 -6.05 26.11
CA SER A 37 2.51 -7.17 26.63
C SER A 37 1.57 -7.73 25.58
N SER A 38 1.24 -9.02 25.73
CA SER A 38 0.30 -9.72 24.87
C SER A 38 -0.65 -10.58 25.69
N GLU A 39 -1.89 -10.67 25.21
CA GLU A 39 -2.92 -11.59 25.71
C GLU A 39 -3.43 -12.38 24.49
N LEU A 40 -3.30 -13.69 24.55
CA LEU A 40 -3.56 -14.58 23.41
C LEU A 40 -4.67 -15.57 23.82
N ASP A 41 -5.90 -15.29 23.43
CA ASP A 41 -7.04 -16.19 23.60
C ASP A 41 -7.31 -16.95 22.29
N TYR A 42 -6.63 -18.07 22.14
CA TYR A 42 -6.76 -18.93 20.96
C TYR A 42 -8.14 -19.56 20.82
N LYS A 43 -8.88 -19.73 21.94
CA LYS A 43 -10.22 -20.33 21.93
C LYS A 43 -11.23 -19.40 21.24
N ASN A 44 -11.13 -18.11 21.49
CA ASN A 44 -12.02 -17.10 20.92
C ASN A 44 -11.37 -16.37 19.73
N ASN A 45 -10.19 -16.81 19.31
CA ASN A 45 -9.42 -16.21 18.21
C ASN A 45 -9.22 -14.69 18.41
N ASN A 46 -8.92 -14.29 19.64
CA ASN A 46 -8.77 -12.89 20.03
C ASN A 46 -7.37 -12.68 20.62
N LEU A 47 -6.61 -11.82 19.98
CA LEU A 47 -5.21 -11.54 20.30
C LEU A 47 -5.09 -10.04 20.55
N ILE A 48 -4.59 -9.66 21.73
CA ILE A 48 -4.45 -8.26 22.12
C ILE A 48 -2.99 -7.98 22.45
N PHE A 49 -2.47 -6.89 21.93
CA PHE A 49 -1.10 -6.44 22.13
C PHE A 49 -1.09 -4.99 22.63
N ARG A 50 -0.15 -4.65 23.49
CA ARG A 50 0.06 -3.28 23.98
C ARG A 50 1.45 -2.79 23.60
N LYS A 51 1.54 -1.50 23.19
CA LYS A 51 2.76 -0.87 22.67
C LYS A 51 3.41 -1.76 21.61
N VAL A 52 2.64 -1.99 20.56
CA VAL A 52 2.98 -2.96 19.52
C VAL A 52 3.80 -2.33 18.41
N ARG A 53 4.74 -3.10 17.89
CA ARG A 53 5.44 -2.86 16.62
C ARG A 53 5.40 -4.15 15.80
N ILE A 54 4.89 -4.06 14.59
CA ILE A 54 4.96 -5.12 13.59
C ILE A 54 5.83 -4.62 12.45
N ALA A 55 6.75 -5.44 11.97
CA ALA A 55 7.64 -5.06 10.88
C ALA A 55 7.85 -6.21 9.89
N GLN A 56 7.95 -5.87 8.61
CA GLN A 56 8.30 -6.75 7.51
C GLN A 56 9.15 -5.96 6.50
N GLY A 57 10.43 -6.25 6.42
CA GLY A 57 11.37 -5.48 5.61
C GLY A 57 11.38 -4.00 5.99
N THR A 58 11.11 -3.14 5.02
CA THR A 58 11.06 -1.68 5.20
C THR A 58 9.70 -1.17 5.71
N MET A 59 8.70 -2.04 5.79
CA MET A 59 7.38 -1.69 6.29
C MET A 59 7.28 -1.94 7.79
N SER A 60 6.63 -1.04 8.51
CA SER A 60 6.29 -1.26 9.91
C SER A 60 5.02 -0.54 10.33
N VAL A 61 4.32 -1.13 11.31
CA VAL A 61 3.17 -0.53 11.99
C VAL A 61 3.50 -0.43 13.47
N THR A 62 3.27 0.72 14.07
CA THR A 62 3.34 0.90 15.53
C THR A 62 2.01 1.47 16.05
N ALA A 63 1.61 1.08 17.25
CA ALA A 63 0.41 1.57 17.92
C ALA A 63 0.48 1.36 19.43
N ASP A 64 -0.38 2.06 20.16
CA ASP A 64 -0.52 1.83 21.60
C ASP A 64 -1.17 0.49 21.91
N GLN A 65 -2.11 0.06 21.06
CA GLN A 65 -2.80 -1.21 21.17
C GLN A 65 -3.05 -1.79 19.77
N ALA A 66 -2.97 -3.12 19.67
CA ALA A 66 -3.49 -3.85 18.52
C ALA A 66 -4.37 -5.01 18.99
N GLN A 67 -5.40 -5.29 18.22
CA GLN A 67 -6.27 -6.46 18.36
C GLN A 67 -6.31 -7.19 17.03
N ALA A 68 -6.20 -8.52 17.06
CA ALA A 68 -6.15 -9.33 15.86
C ALA A 68 -7.01 -10.59 15.98
N THR A 69 -7.47 -11.11 14.84
CA THR A 69 -8.17 -12.39 14.70
C THR A 69 -7.24 -13.46 14.12
N GLY A 70 -6.04 -13.60 14.64
CA GLY A 70 -5.06 -14.58 14.17
C GLY A 70 -3.69 -13.96 13.91
N LEU A 71 -2.64 -14.76 14.04
CA LEU A 71 -1.25 -14.37 13.84
C LEU A 71 -0.68 -14.80 12.48
N ASP A 72 -1.42 -15.58 11.72
CA ASP A 72 -0.93 -16.15 10.47
C ASP A 72 -0.88 -15.14 9.32
N PHE A 73 -1.53 -13.98 9.46
CA PHE A 73 -1.70 -12.96 8.43
C PHE A 73 -2.31 -13.51 7.12
N GLU A 74 -2.81 -14.74 7.12
CA GLU A 74 -3.34 -15.35 5.91
C GLU A 74 -4.73 -14.80 5.57
N ASN A 75 -5.65 -14.88 6.54
CA ASN A 75 -6.98 -14.28 6.45
C ASN A 75 -7.30 -13.68 7.82
N SER A 76 -6.69 -12.54 8.11
CA SER A 76 -6.73 -11.92 9.43
C SER A 76 -7.18 -10.47 9.35
N HIS A 77 -7.75 -10.02 10.43
CA HIS A 77 -8.21 -8.67 10.64
C HIS A 77 -7.48 -8.08 11.85
N TRP A 78 -6.92 -6.90 11.65
CA TRP A 78 -6.13 -6.20 12.65
C TRP A 78 -6.68 -4.81 12.87
N VAL A 79 -6.94 -4.47 14.12
CA VAL A 79 -7.34 -3.13 14.53
C VAL A 79 -6.27 -2.55 15.43
N PHE A 80 -5.65 -1.47 15.00
CA PHE A 80 -4.64 -0.71 15.74
C PHE A 80 -5.29 0.54 16.33
N ARG A 81 -4.97 0.89 17.58
CA ARG A 81 -5.52 2.07 18.27
C ARG A 81 -4.44 2.82 19.02
N GLY A 82 -4.55 4.13 18.96
CA GLY A 82 -3.70 5.10 19.64
C GLY A 82 -2.32 5.25 18.99
N ASN A 83 -2.00 6.48 18.59
CA ASN A 83 -0.71 6.86 17.99
C ASN A 83 -0.26 5.91 16.86
N VAL A 84 -1.20 5.55 15.99
CA VAL A 84 -0.93 4.63 14.88
C VAL A 84 0.01 5.29 13.89
N LYS A 85 1.10 4.60 13.58
CA LYS A 85 2.08 5.02 12.58
C LYS A 85 2.42 3.85 11.67
N ILE A 86 2.13 3.99 10.38
CA ILE A 86 2.45 3.02 9.34
C ILE A 86 3.56 3.61 8.48
N THR A 87 4.73 2.97 8.53
CA THR A 87 5.89 3.35 7.72
C THR A 87 6.00 2.40 6.53
N MET A 88 6.20 2.95 5.35
CA MET A 88 6.45 2.25 4.10
C MET A 88 7.79 2.73 3.54
N GLU A 89 8.34 2.04 2.54
CA GLU A 89 9.64 2.38 1.95
C GLU A 89 9.78 3.87 1.58
N GLN A 90 8.71 4.46 1.02
CA GLN A 90 8.72 5.85 0.57
C GLN A 90 7.58 6.67 1.16
N GLY A 91 6.96 6.20 2.23
CA GLY A 91 5.77 6.85 2.77
C GLY A 91 5.57 6.64 4.26
N LEU A 92 4.73 7.48 4.79
CA LEU A 92 4.31 7.49 6.19
C LEU A 92 2.81 7.78 6.24
N LEU A 93 2.09 7.04 7.09
CA LEU A 93 0.72 7.32 7.44
C LEU A 93 0.59 7.39 8.95
N THR A 94 -0.14 8.37 9.45
CA THR A 94 -0.43 8.55 10.88
C THR A 94 -1.93 8.67 11.09
N SER A 95 -2.45 8.07 12.18
CA SER A 95 -3.88 8.09 12.52
C SER A 95 -4.10 7.76 13.99
N ASP A 96 -5.34 7.89 14.43
CA ASP A 96 -5.77 7.46 15.78
C ASP A 96 -6.14 5.97 15.78
N GLU A 97 -6.70 5.48 14.66
CA GLU A 97 -7.08 4.08 14.49
C GLU A 97 -6.76 3.62 13.06
N ALA A 98 -6.37 2.36 12.92
CA ALA A 98 -6.25 1.69 11.64
C ALA A 98 -6.89 0.29 11.70
N ASP A 99 -7.74 0.01 10.72
CA ASP A 99 -8.40 -1.26 10.48
C ASP A 99 -7.82 -1.88 9.21
N ILE A 100 -7.16 -3.01 9.37
CA ILE A 100 -6.37 -3.63 8.29
C ILE A 100 -6.84 -5.06 8.07
N THR A 101 -7.18 -5.40 6.83
CA THR A 101 -7.59 -6.74 6.43
C THR A 101 -6.55 -7.37 5.50
N PHE A 102 -6.14 -8.58 5.86
CA PHE A 102 -5.29 -9.44 5.03
C PHE A 102 -6.13 -10.56 4.42
N VAL A 103 -5.87 -10.88 3.16
CA VAL A 103 -6.44 -12.01 2.43
C VAL A 103 -5.31 -12.71 1.69
N LYS A 104 -5.13 -14.02 1.94
CA LYS A 104 -4.04 -14.83 1.37
C LYS A 104 -2.66 -14.20 1.62
N LYS A 105 -2.43 -13.69 2.84
CA LYS A 105 -1.19 -13.02 3.26
C LYS A 105 -0.89 -11.69 2.56
N LEU A 106 -1.84 -11.17 1.81
CA LEU A 106 -1.72 -9.88 1.14
C LEU A 106 -2.62 -8.86 1.80
N LEU A 107 -2.14 -7.63 1.93
CA LEU A 107 -2.98 -6.51 2.33
C LEU A 107 -4.09 -6.36 1.29
N SER A 108 -5.34 -6.45 1.74
CA SER A 108 -6.52 -6.32 0.90
C SER A 108 -7.18 -4.96 1.05
N LYS A 109 -7.32 -4.52 2.29
CA LYS A 109 -7.98 -3.26 2.63
C LYS A 109 -7.33 -2.63 3.86
N ALA A 110 -7.24 -1.31 3.88
CA ALA A 110 -6.88 -0.53 5.06
C ALA A 110 -7.82 0.67 5.20
N VAL A 111 -8.45 0.81 6.35
CA VAL A 111 -9.24 1.98 6.72
C VAL A 111 -8.59 2.64 7.91
N VAL A 112 -8.23 3.91 7.80
CA VAL A 112 -7.61 4.66 8.88
C VAL A 112 -8.46 5.88 9.24
N ASN A 113 -8.60 6.12 10.52
CA ASN A 113 -9.38 7.20 11.08
C ASN A 113 -8.51 8.04 12.01
N GLY A 114 -8.68 9.35 11.95
CA GLY A 114 -7.93 10.29 12.80
C GLY A 114 -8.56 11.67 12.81
N ASN A 115 -7.93 12.58 13.55
CA ASN A 115 -8.37 13.97 13.62
C ASN A 115 -7.22 14.95 13.33
N PRO A 116 -6.71 14.99 12.08
CA PRO A 116 -6.99 14.10 10.96
C PRO A 116 -6.08 12.86 10.91
N ALA A 117 -6.47 11.85 10.13
CA ALA A 117 -5.52 10.89 9.56
C ALA A 117 -4.74 11.57 8.45
N ALA A 118 -3.43 11.33 8.36
CA ALA A 118 -2.56 12.01 7.40
C ALA A 118 -1.58 11.03 6.76
N PHE A 119 -1.24 11.27 5.51
CA PHE A 119 -0.20 10.53 4.80
C PHE A 119 0.77 11.45 4.08
N GLU A 120 1.98 10.96 3.91
CA GLU A 120 2.98 11.51 3.00
C GLU A 120 3.65 10.38 2.23
N GLN A 121 3.94 10.59 0.97
CA GLN A 121 4.60 9.63 0.12
C GLN A 121 5.48 10.31 -0.91
N ARG A 122 6.71 9.86 -1.05
CA ARG A 122 7.60 10.30 -2.13
C ARG A 122 7.26 9.56 -3.41
N ILE A 123 6.95 10.30 -4.47
CA ILE A 123 6.62 9.75 -5.78
C ILE A 123 7.92 9.32 -6.46
N ALA A 124 8.12 8.01 -6.63
CA ALA A 124 9.37 7.43 -7.14
C ALA A 124 9.85 8.04 -8.48
N LYS A 125 8.94 8.30 -9.42
CA LYS A 125 9.28 8.84 -10.75
C LYS A 125 9.74 10.30 -10.73
N THR A 126 9.22 11.12 -9.84
CA THR A 126 9.44 12.57 -9.84
C THR A 126 10.23 13.06 -8.64
N GLY A 127 10.39 12.24 -7.60
CA GLY A 127 10.95 12.63 -6.31
C GLY A 127 10.08 13.61 -5.51
N LYS A 128 8.92 14.04 -6.04
CA LYS A 128 8.00 14.96 -5.36
C LYS A 128 7.35 14.27 -4.17
N LEU A 129 6.98 15.07 -3.19
CA LEU A 129 6.24 14.61 -2.01
C LEU A 129 4.75 14.81 -2.27
N ALA A 130 4.00 13.70 -2.30
CA ALA A 130 2.54 13.73 -2.21
C ALA A 130 2.16 13.68 -0.73
N GLN A 131 1.23 14.54 -0.33
CA GLN A 131 0.71 14.63 1.03
C GLN A 131 -0.81 14.71 0.99
N GLY A 132 -1.44 14.22 2.05
CA GLY A 132 -2.89 14.36 2.18
C GLY A 132 -3.36 14.06 3.58
N HIS A 133 -4.56 14.54 3.89
CA HIS A 133 -5.26 14.22 5.13
C HIS A 133 -6.77 14.19 4.93
N ALA A 134 -7.44 13.51 5.84
CA ALA A 134 -8.89 13.45 5.96
C ALA A 134 -9.25 12.89 7.35
N ASP A 135 -10.53 12.97 7.75
CA ASP A 135 -10.96 12.27 8.96
C ASP A 135 -10.89 10.75 8.77
N THR A 136 -11.19 10.28 7.53
CA THR A 136 -11.09 8.87 7.16
C THR A 136 -10.35 8.71 5.83
N ILE A 137 -9.41 7.77 5.77
CA ILE A 137 -8.75 7.33 4.54
C ILE A 137 -9.01 5.84 4.37
N ASP A 138 -9.69 5.45 3.29
CA ASP A 138 -9.99 4.06 2.91
C ASP A 138 -9.17 3.69 1.68
N TYR A 139 -8.32 2.69 1.80
CA TYR A 139 -7.50 2.16 0.70
C TYR A 139 -7.93 0.76 0.32
N ASP A 140 -8.60 0.63 -0.81
CA ASP A 140 -8.87 -0.64 -1.49
C ASP A 140 -7.66 -1.00 -2.36
N VAL A 141 -6.82 -1.89 -1.84
CA VAL A 141 -5.56 -2.27 -2.50
C VAL A 141 -5.83 -3.02 -3.80
N ALA A 142 -6.85 -3.87 -3.83
CA ALA A 142 -7.18 -4.68 -5.01
C ALA A 142 -7.61 -3.82 -6.21
N ARG A 143 -8.31 -2.72 -5.95
CA ARG A 143 -8.75 -1.76 -6.97
C ARG A 143 -7.73 -0.64 -7.21
N GLY A 144 -6.75 -0.49 -6.33
CA GLY A 144 -5.82 0.64 -6.34
C GLY A 144 -6.52 1.98 -6.12
N VAL A 145 -7.54 2.03 -5.25
CA VAL A 145 -8.34 3.25 -5.00
C VAL A 145 -8.15 3.70 -3.57
N VAL A 146 -7.73 4.95 -3.40
CA VAL A 146 -7.68 5.64 -2.10
C VAL A 146 -8.84 6.62 -2.04
N HIS A 147 -9.65 6.54 -1.00
CA HIS A 147 -10.77 7.44 -0.76
C HIS A 147 -10.54 8.20 0.55
N LEU A 148 -10.39 9.51 0.44
CA LEU A 148 -10.30 10.45 1.55
C LEU A 148 -11.69 11.03 1.78
N SER A 149 -12.20 10.98 3.00
CA SER A 149 -13.56 11.41 3.34
C SER A 149 -13.55 12.32 4.55
N LYS A 150 -14.30 13.38 4.47
CA LYS A 150 -14.45 14.46 5.44
C LYS A 150 -13.15 15.25 5.63
N ASN A 151 -13.23 16.56 5.40
CA ASN A 151 -12.08 17.45 5.48
C ASN A 151 -10.90 16.98 4.59
N ALA A 152 -11.23 16.45 3.41
CA ALA A 152 -10.24 15.87 2.53
C ALA A 152 -9.38 16.93 1.85
N TRP A 153 -8.06 16.78 1.97
CA TRP A 153 -7.05 17.59 1.30
C TRP A 153 -5.94 16.72 0.75
N MET A 154 -5.44 17.08 -0.42
CA MET A 154 -4.29 16.43 -1.05
C MET A 154 -3.43 17.45 -1.79
N SER A 155 -2.10 17.25 -1.77
CA SER A 155 -1.12 18.04 -2.51
C SER A 155 -0.06 17.15 -3.16
N ASP A 156 0.40 17.51 -4.35
CA ASP A 156 1.58 16.93 -5.02
C ASP A 156 2.78 17.91 -5.02
N GLY A 157 2.66 18.99 -4.25
CA GLY A 157 3.64 20.05 -4.15
C GLY A 157 3.46 21.18 -5.19
N GLU A 158 2.66 20.96 -6.23
CA GLU A 158 2.32 21.98 -7.25
C GLU A 158 0.81 22.30 -7.26
N ARG A 159 0.01 21.30 -6.95
CA ARG A 159 -1.45 21.40 -6.93
C ARG A 159 -1.97 20.97 -5.58
N GLU A 160 -2.94 21.69 -5.08
CA GLU A 160 -3.67 21.35 -3.87
C GLU A 160 -5.15 21.22 -4.22
N ILE A 161 -5.77 20.19 -3.69
CA ILE A 161 -7.18 19.89 -3.90
C ILE A 161 -7.81 19.68 -2.54
N LEU A 162 -8.86 20.46 -2.25
CA LEU A 162 -9.67 20.34 -1.05
C LEU A 162 -11.11 20.00 -1.43
N GLY A 163 -11.77 19.19 -0.62
CA GLY A 163 -13.17 18.84 -0.81
C GLY A 163 -13.72 18.08 0.39
N GLU A 164 -15.00 17.77 0.36
CA GLU A 164 -15.60 16.84 1.32
C GLU A 164 -15.06 15.43 1.13
N SER A 165 -14.82 15.06 -0.15
CA SER A 165 -14.34 13.75 -0.54
C SER A 165 -13.38 13.86 -1.71
N LEU A 166 -12.29 13.08 -1.65
CA LEU A 166 -11.33 12.90 -2.73
C LEU A 166 -11.14 11.41 -3.00
N LYS A 167 -11.33 10.98 -4.24
CA LYS A 167 -11.08 9.61 -4.66
C LYS A 167 -9.93 9.58 -5.67
N TYR A 168 -8.82 8.97 -5.28
CA TYR A 168 -7.64 8.81 -6.09
C TYR A 168 -7.52 7.37 -6.61
N ASN A 169 -7.52 7.20 -7.93
CA ASN A 169 -7.19 5.93 -8.55
C ASN A 169 -5.69 5.91 -8.86
N VAL A 170 -4.95 5.07 -8.17
CA VAL A 170 -3.48 4.97 -8.28
C VAL A 170 -3.05 4.48 -9.65
N LEU A 171 -3.78 3.52 -10.23
CA LEU A 171 -3.46 2.92 -11.53
C LEU A 171 -3.78 3.86 -12.68
N ALA A 172 -4.95 4.47 -12.65
CA ALA A 172 -5.39 5.43 -13.67
C ALA A 172 -4.78 6.83 -13.48
N GLN A 173 -4.18 7.11 -12.33
CA GLN A 173 -3.65 8.43 -11.93
C GLN A 173 -4.70 9.54 -12.05
N THR A 174 -5.94 9.24 -11.67
CA THR A 174 -7.07 10.17 -11.71
C THR A 174 -7.56 10.52 -10.32
N ILE A 175 -7.93 11.78 -10.12
CA ILE A 175 -8.54 12.27 -8.89
C ILE A 175 -9.96 12.75 -9.24
N VAL A 176 -10.93 12.29 -8.46
CA VAL A 176 -12.30 12.83 -8.44
C VAL A 176 -12.47 13.53 -7.10
N ALA A 177 -12.87 14.80 -7.12
CA ALA A 177 -13.13 15.60 -5.94
C ALA A 177 -14.61 15.98 -5.89
N GLU A 178 -15.21 15.87 -4.72
CA GLU A 178 -16.61 16.19 -4.48
C GLU A 178 -16.73 17.17 -3.31
N GLY A 179 -17.61 18.15 -3.47
CA GLY A 179 -18.04 19.01 -2.37
C GLY A 179 -19.16 18.35 -1.58
N SER A 180 -19.59 18.98 -0.47
CA SER A 180 -20.71 18.46 0.32
C SER A 180 -22.02 18.56 -0.43
N GLU A 181 -22.90 17.56 -0.27
CA GLU A 181 -24.24 17.54 -0.87
C GLU A 181 -25.09 18.77 -0.48
N GLN A 182 -24.87 19.30 0.72
CA GLN A 182 -25.57 20.49 1.22
C GLN A 182 -24.96 21.80 0.74
N GLY A 183 -23.90 21.76 -0.11
CA GLY A 183 -23.24 22.94 -0.68
C GLY A 183 -22.42 23.76 0.34
N SER A 184 -22.26 23.29 1.57
CA SER A 184 -21.46 23.97 2.61
C SER A 184 -19.96 23.91 2.34
N GLN A 185 -19.48 22.89 1.64
CA GLN A 185 -18.10 22.74 1.21
C GLN A 185 -18.02 22.52 -0.30
N ARG A 186 -17.30 23.40 -0.98
CA ARG A 186 -17.06 23.30 -2.42
C ARG A 186 -15.69 22.70 -2.66
N VAL A 187 -15.48 22.06 -3.83
CA VAL A 187 -14.13 21.69 -4.28
C VAL A 187 -13.33 22.96 -4.51
N HIS A 188 -12.15 23.01 -3.92
CA HIS A 188 -11.20 24.10 -4.08
C HIS A 188 -9.88 23.57 -4.61
N ILE A 189 -9.38 24.16 -5.70
CA ILE A 189 -8.12 23.74 -6.34
C ILE A 189 -7.19 24.94 -6.41
N VAL A 190 -5.98 24.77 -5.90
CA VAL A 190 -4.89 25.74 -5.99
C VAL A 190 -3.80 25.17 -6.89
N ILE A 191 -3.31 25.98 -7.82
CA ILE A 191 -2.19 25.63 -8.70
C ILE A 191 -1.08 26.63 -8.48
N THR A 192 0.07 26.17 -8.00
CA THR A 192 1.26 27.00 -7.80
C THR A 192 2.14 26.89 -9.03
N PRO A 193 2.31 27.96 -9.80
CA PRO A 193 3.20 27.96 -10.97
C PRO A 193 4.65 27.66 -10.54
N PRO A 194 5.46 26.99 -11.37
CA PRO A 194 6.86 26.77 -11.10
C PRO A 194 7.61 28.11 -10.93
N ALA A 195 8.51 28.17 -9.95
CA ALA A 195 9.34 29.35 -9.72
C ALA A 195 10.13 29.69 -11.00
N LYS A 196 10.08 30.95 -11.45
CA LYS A 196 10.91 31.41 -12.56
C LYS A 196 12.38 31.16 -12.22
N PRO A 197 13.20 30.61 -13.14
CA PRO A 197 14.63 30.50 -12.93
C PRO A 197 15.17 31.91 -12.62
N LYS A 198 15.95 32.02 -11.55
CA LYS A 198 16.70 33.27 -11.26
C LYS A 198 17.65 33.52 -12.42
N PRO A 199 17.75 34.76 -12.92
CA PRO A 199 18.69 35.14 -13.97
C PRO A 199 20.16 34.98 -13.52
#